data_2bbc6191f0daa929147e134c8e9db1f2
#
_entry.id   2bbc6191f0daa929147e134c8e9db1f2
#
_cell.length_a   1.000
_cell.length_b   1.000
_cell.length_c   1.000
_cell.angle_alpha   90.00
_cell.angle_beta   90.00
_cell.angle_gamma   90.00
#
_symmetry.space_group_name_H-M   'P 1'
#
loop_
_entity.id
_entity.type
_entity.pdbx_description
1 polymer ?
#
loop_
_entity_poly.entity_id
_entity_poly.type
_entity_poly.pdbx_seq_one_letter_code
_entity_poly.pdbx_strand_id
1 'polypeptide(L)'
;MNDNKILEYIKEVLKNRPSDWLNLTTYRLDIYDEKMAKMQFLDQFEALYKANNSGTSGLSEIPTAYDYIRLGHPLSCILEWGMAHFHKLKPESVISFSSQTVPVLAVLRKNLMEKRKTQILYTGKLPHFFDAEVIQKVYGYSFDLKQIEKDGPIPIFDGTTVFINQEDGCGKTNLPTEVDFYISLYDNIGSVLIINGEKNESYTSEIQHVRRRETIAMTPANSLVALQSLVQNATFEKKESAVEANHASVLRSVKEITGSTTKALIASSGLSMQYAIMMGLIHDALENHKGKAIKFIVPPNCYGGTNDQARRVAACIDNVEVVDLPVDGDNDMVQSIDIVLNKIAKQDAVPYIIAEIPTNPRVEVPNLEKLKDVLSKERQTLTGAKAIDPVFILDQTFCPNVHFLGENDILSFVRTISYVSGSKFPSGGKCTAGYCVGNKKTEGLMSKIEEHLNLCDNAATELQMEILAKQLPSMNQRIQDAYVNTRAFVNFIQETLPTAKINFVSEELAQEGFTPSVFSLDLPT
;
A
#
# COMPACT_ATOMS: atom_id res chain seq x y z
N MET A 1 -29.53 2.72 22.10
CA MET A 1 -28.79 3.97 22.30
C MET A 1 -29.40 5.03 21.43
N ASN A 2 -29.45 6.29 21.84
CA ASN A 2 -30.06 7.35 21.04
C ASN A 2 -29.02 7.83 20.01
N ASP A 3 -29.27 7.63 18.73
CA ASP A 3 -28.38 8.03 17.63
C ASP A 3 -27.96 9.51 17.76
N ASN A 4 -28.85 10.37 18.22
CA ASN A 4 -28.54 11.80 18.47
C ASN A 4 -27.46 12.01 19.53
N LYS A 5 -27.40 11.16 20.59
CA LYS A 5 -26.38 11.28 21.63
C LYS A 5 -24.99 10.98 21.07
N ILE A 6 -24.88 10.01 20.19
CA ILE A 6 -23.61 9.65 19.52
C ILE A 6 -23.15 10.80 18.62
N LEU A 7 -24.06 11.35 17.80
CA LEU A 7 -23.74 12.48 16.92
C LEU A 7 -23.28 13.72 17.68
N GLU A 8 -23.98 14.09 18.76
CA GLU A 8 -23.57 15.22 19.58
C GLU A 8 -22.22 14.97 20.26
N TYR A 9 -21.95 13.74 20.73
CA TYR A 9 -20.64 13.42 21.31
C TYR A 9 -19.53 13.52 20.26
N ILE A 10 -19.69 12.92 19.06
CA ILE A 10 -18.72 13.04 17.98
C ILE A 10 -18.49 14.51 17.61
N LYS A 11 -19.54 15.32 17.54
CA LYS A 11 -19.45 16.75 17.24
C LYS A 11 -18.57 17.50 18.25
N GLU A 12 -18.73 17.23 19.54
CA GLU A 12 -17.88 17.82 20.58
C GLU A 12 -16.43 17.29 20.52
N VAL A 13 -16.23 16.00 20.24
CA VAL A 13 -14.91 15.42 20.00
C VAL A 13 -14.20 16.11 18.82
N LEU A 14 -14.91 16.38 17.72
CA LEU A 14 -14.32 17.08 16.57
C LEU A 14 -13.89 18.51 16.88
N LYS A 15 -14.61 19.21 17.77
CA LYS A 15 -14.22 20.55 18.22
C LYS A 15 -12.95 20.52 19.09
N ASN A 16 -12.84 19.52 19.95
CA ASN A 16 -11.79 19.38 20.96
C ASN A 16 -10.66 18.42 20.56
N ARG A 17 -10.66 17.94 19.30
CA ARG A 17 -9.68 16.95 18.83
C ARG A 17 -8.24 17.43 18.99
N PRO A 18 -7.32 16.59 19.43
CA PRO A 18 -5.89 16.90 19.42
C PRO A 18 -5.41 17.24 18.00
N SER A 19 -4.51 18.22 17.89
CA SER A 19 -4.00 18.69 16.59
C SER A 19 -3.18 17.64 15.85
N ASP A 20 -2.53 16.75 16.58
CA ASP A 20 -1.72 15.63 16.06
C ASP A 20 -2.56 14.53 15.40
N TRP A 21 -3.87 14.46 15.66
CA TRP A 21 -4.75 13.53 14.95
C TRP A 21 -4.85 13.79 13.43
N LEU A 22 -4.48 14.97 12.98
CA LEU A 22 -4.36 15.34 11.57
C LEU A 22 -2.94 15.14 11.02
N ASN A 23 -1.96 14.98 11.91
CA ASN A 23 -0.57 14.74 11.56
C ASN A 23 -0.28 13.23 11.51
N LEU A 24 0.18 12.74 10.43
CA LEU A 24 -0.06 11.43 9.89
C LEU A 24 1.00 10.36 10.18
N THR A 25 1.83 10.51 11.21
CA THR A 25 2.96 9.57 11.39
C THR A 25 3.29 9.24 12.82
N THR A 26 2.30 9.04 13.63
CA THR A 26 2.58 8.41 14.93
C THR A 26 2.77 6.91 14.74
N TYR A 27 4.02 6.47 14.84
CA TYR A 27 4.31 5.05 15.03
C TYR A 27 4.08 4.70 16.49
N ARG A 28 3.37 3.64 16.72
CA ARG A 28 3.21 3.06 18.03
C ARG A 28 4.10 1.82 18.13
N LEU A 29 5.17 1.90 18.90
CA LEU A 29 6.19 0.85 18.97
C LEU A 29 5.88 -0.23 20.04
N ASP A 30 4.90 -0.01 20.90
CA ASP A 30 4.50 -0.91 21.97
C ASP A 30 3.40 -1.92 21.58
N ILE A 31 2.98 -1.90 20.31
CA ILE A 31 1.97 -2.83 19.80
C ILE A 31 2.64 -4.01 19.12
N TYR A 32 2.43 -5.18 19.67
CA TYR A 32 2.90 -6.47 19.10
C TYR A 32 1.77 -7.27 18.45
N ASP A 33 0.51 -6.91 18.69
CA ASP A 33 -0.67 -7.55 18.09
C ASP A 33 -1.57 -6.47 17.45
N GLU A 34 -1.68 -6.49 16.13
CA GLU A 34 -2.49 -5.54 15.36
C GLU A 34 -3.97 -5.57 15.74
N LYS A 35 -4.49 -6.73 16.14
CA LYS A 35 -5.88 -6.87 16.55
C LYS A 35 -6.17 -6.09 17.83
N MET A 36 -5.18 -6.01 18.72
CA MET A 36 -5.30 -5.26 19.98
C MET A 36 -5.23 -3.76 19.78
N ALA A 37 -4.54 -3.26 18.75
CA ALA A 37 -4.27 -1.84 18.57
C ALA A 37 -5.55 -0.99 18.43
N LYS A 38 -6.44 -1.38 17.52
CA LYS A 38 -7.74 -0.72 17.32
C LYS A 38 -8.59 -0.84 18.58
N MET A 39 -8.62 -2.01 19.20
CA MET A 39 -9.44 -2.28 20.38
C MET A 39 -9.04 -1.43 21.57
N GLN A 40 -7.74 -1.30 21.87
CA GLN A 40 -7.27 -0.46 22.96
C GLN A 40 -7.69 1.00 22.80
N PHE A 41 -7.58 1.54 21.58
CA PHE A 41 -8.07 2.89 21.29
C PHE A 41 -9.58 2.98 21.50
N LEU A 42 -10.34 2.04 20.95
CA LEU A 42 -11.80 2.08 21.00
C LEU A 42 -12.35 1.85 22.41
N ASP A 43 -11.76 0.97 23.21
CA ASP A 43 -12.18 0.72 24.60
C ASP A 43 -12.03 2.01 25.45
N GLN A 44 -10.91 2.73 25.27
CA GLN A 44 -10.70 3.99 25.97
C GLN A 44 -11.61 5.10 25.43
N PHE A 45 -11.81 5.17 24.10
CA PHE A 45 -12.75 6.13 23.50
C PHE A 45 -14.19 5.87 23.96
N GLU A 46 -14.60 4.61 24.02
CA GLU A 46 -15.91 4.20 24.55
C GLU A 46 -16.08 4.57 26.03
N ALA A 47 -15.01 4.44 26.84
CA ALA A 47 -15.02 4.87 28.25
C ALA A 47 -15.22 6.39 28.36
N LEU A 48 -14.54 7.19 27.53
CA LEU A 48 -14.75 8.63 27.45
C LEU A 48 -16.18 8.99 27.03
N TYR A 49 -16.73 8.29 26.03
CA TYR A 49 -18.13 8.44 25.61
C TYR A 49 -19.12 8.16 26.75
N LYS A 50 -18.93 7.07 27.49
CA LYS A 50 -19.77 6.71 28.65
C LYS A 50 -19.69 7.76 29.76
N ALA A 51 -18.50 8.32 29.97
CA ALA A 51 -18.26 9.40 30.93
C ALA A 51 -18.70 10.79 30.41
N ASN A 52 -19.18 10.88 29.19
CA ASN A 52 -19.48 12.12 28.47
C ASN A 52 -18.31 13.13 28.48
N ASN A 53 -17.08 12.61 28.41
CA ASN A 53 -15.85 13.40 28.38
C ASN A 53 -15.34 13.52 26.94
N SER A 54 -15.47 14.68 26.34
CA SER A 54 -14.98 15.03 25.01
C SER A 54 -13.86 16.06 25.04
N GLY A 55 -13.29 16.34 26.22
CA GLY A 55 -12.26 17.35 26.38
C GLY A 55 -10.90 16.95 25.80
N THR A 56 -10.14 17.92 25.28
CA THR A 56 -8.85 17.71 24.64
C THR A 56 -7.86 16.92 25.51
N SER A 57 -7.83 17.14 26.82
CA SER A 57 -6.94 16.42 27.74
C SER A 57 -7.22 14.91 27.71
N GLY A 58 -8.50 14.51 27.91
CA GLY A 58 -8.87 13.10 27.87
C GLY A 58 -8.61 12.46 26.50
N LEU A 59 -8.87 13.19 25.41
CA LEU A 59 -8.60 12.71 24.05
C LEU A 59 -7.11 12.54 23.75
N SER A 60 -6.25 13.40 24.31
CA SER A 60 -4.78 13.33 24.13
C SER A 60 -4.13 12.17 24.92
N GLU A 61 -4.82 11.63 25.93
CA GLU A 61 -4.34 10.50 26.72
C GLU A 61 -4.61 9.15 26.06
N ILE A 62 -5.50 9.10 25.05
CA ILE A 62 -5.80 7.87 24.33
C ILE A 62 -4.59 7.49 23.47
N PRO A 63 -4.13 6.24 23.53
CA PRO A 63 -3.02 5.78 22.68
C PRO A 63 -3.42 5.82 21.21
N THR A 64 -2.43 5.97 20.33
CA THR A 64 -2.64 5.89 18.87
C THR A 64 -3.32 4.57 18.48
N ALA A 65 -4.25 4.62 17.52
CA ALA A 65 -5.11 3.48 17.19
C ALA A 65 -4.34 2.28 16.62
N TYR A 66 -3.27 2.52 15.84
CA TYR A 66 -2.50 1.47 15.19
C TYR A 66 -1.00 1.77 15.24
N ASP A 67 -0.20 0.73 15.00
CA ASP A 67 1.26 0.84 14.85
C ASP A 67 1.67 1.65 13.62
N TYR A 68 0.83 1.65 12.59
CA TYR A 68 1.09 2.33 11.32
C TYR A 68 -0.18 2.89 10.68
N ILE A 69 -0.10 4.12 10.21
CA ILE A 69 -1.24 4.89 9.70
C ILE A 69 -1.97 4.27 8.50
N ARG A 70 -1.33 3.40 7.70
CA ARG A 70 -2.01 2.66 6.63
C ARG A 70 -3.21 1.87 7.14
N LEU A 71 -3.10 1.32 8.34
CA LEU A 71 -4.17 0.53 8.98
C LEU A 71 -5.30 1.39 9.49
N GLY A 72 -5.00 2.58 9.93
CA GLY A 72 -5.95 3.51 10.50
C GLY A 72 -5.31 4.48 11.48
N HIS A 73 -6.12 5.38 11.98
CA HIS A 73 -5.75 6.47 12.88
C HIS A 73 -6.99 6.89 13.70
N PRO A 74 -6.86 7.74 14.72
CA PRO A 74 -7.99 8.09 15.58
C PRO A 74 -9.27 8.49 14.83
N LEU A 75 -9.18 9.36 13.82
CA LEU A 75 -10.37 9.82 13.10
C LEU A 75 -11.04 8.71 12.28
N SER A 76 -10.28 7.81 11.64
CA SER A 76 -10.86 6.67 10.94
C SER A 76 -11.53 5.69 11.90
N CYS A 77 -10.93 5.45 13.07
CA CYS A 77 -11.51 4.59 14.10
C CYS A 77 -12.80 5.17 14.68
N ILE A 78 -12.87 6.50 14.90
CA ILE A 78 -14.09 7.16 15.37
C ILE A 78 -15.19 7.11 14.32
N LEU A 79 -14.86 7.24 13.02
CA LEU A 79 -15.82 7.07 11.93
C LEU A 79 -16.38 5.65 11.92
N GLU A 80 -15.50 4.63 11.96
CA GLU A 80 -15.85 3.22 11.99
C GLU A 80 -16.68 2.88 13.24
N TRP A 81 -16.33 3.42 14.39
CA TRP A 81 -17.08 3.29 15.65
C TRP A 81 -18.48 3.91 15.56
N GLY A 82 -18.59 5.14 15.08
CA GLY A 82 -19.88 5.83 14.93
C GLY A 82 -20.81 5.10 13.98
N MET A 83 -20.30 4.68 12.83
CA MET A 83 -21.08 3.90 11.85
C MET A 83 -21.53 2.55 12.43
N ALA A 84 -20.65 1.84 13.15
CA ALA A 84 -20.99 0.57 13.79
C ALA A 84 -22.12 0.73 14.81
N HIS A 85 -22.11 1.79 15.63
CA HIS A 85 -23.17 2.08 16.58
C HIS A 85 -24.54 2.30 15.91
N PHE A 86 -24.59 3.00 14.75
CA PHE A 86 -25.85 3.22 14.03
C PHE A 86 -26.46 1.93 13.53
N HIS A 87 -25.61 0.95 13.19
CA HIS A 87 -26.04 -0.34 12.67
C HIS A 87 -26.10 -1.44 13.75
N LYS A 88 -25.80 -1.12 15.00
CA LYS A 88 -25.74 -2.06 16.14
C LYS A 88 -24.77 -3.22 15.87
N LEU A 89 -23.66 -2.91 15.21
CA LEU A 89 -22.57 -3.81 14.89
C LEU A 89 -21.38 -3.60 15.81
N LYS A 90 -20.46 -4.56 15.80
CA LYS A 90 -19.14 -4.39 16.43
C LYS A 90 -18.31 -3.40 15.60
N PRO A 91 -17.47 -2.54 16.22
CA PRO A 91 -16.62 -1.60 15.49
C PRO A 91 -15.69 -2.23 14.46
N GLU A 92 -15.28 -3.49 14.69
CA GLU A 92 -14.44 -4.26 13.76
C GLU A 92 -15.17 -4.61 12.46
N SER A 93 -16.49 -4.64 12.48
CA SER A 93 -17.32 -4.94 11.30
C SER A 93 -17.45 -3.75 10.34
N VAL A 94 -16.88 -2.60 10.71
CA VAL A 94 -16.85 -1.40 9.85
C VAL A 94 -15.40 -1.03 9.56
N ILE A 95 -15.07 -0.92 8.27
CA ILE A 95 -13.70 -0.68 7.80
C ILE A 95 -13.70 0.41 6.74
N SER A 96 -13.00 1.50 7.00
CA SER A 96 -12.87 2.64 6.08
C SER A 96 -11.65 2.49 5.17
N PHE A 97 -11.76 2.94 3.92
CA PHE A 97 -10.72 2.86 2.92
C PHE A 97 -10.56 4.19 2.19
N SER A 98 -9.32 4.50 1.80
CA SER A 98 -9.06 5.57 0.84
C SER A 98 -9.54 5.19 -0.57
N SER A 99 -9.46 3.93 -0.91
CA SER A 99 -9.89 3.34 -2.18
C SER A 99 -11.39 3.02 -2.16
N GLN A 100 -12.04 3.21 -3.30
CA GLN A 100 -13.42 2.77 -3.54
C GLN A 100 -13.49 1.33 -4.09
N THR A 101 -12.44 0.83 -4.74
CA THR A 101 -12.43 -0.50 -5.38
C THR A 101 -11.85 -1.59 -4.50
N VAL A 102 -10.77 -1.31 -3.76
CA VAL A 102 -10.09 -2.36 -2.97
C VAL A 102 -10.98 -3.06 -1.94
N PRO A 103 -11.95 -2.42 -1.26
CA PRO A 103 -12.86 -3.18 -0.38
C PRO A 103 -13.66 -4.25 -1.12
N VAL A 104 -14.05 -4.01 -2.37
CA VAL A 104 -14.69 -5.02 -3.24
C VAL A 104 -13.71 -6.17 -3.52
N LEU A 105 -12.49 -5.84 -3.96
CA LEU A 105 -11.45 -6.83 -4.26
C LEU A 105 -11.10 -7.69 -3.03
N ALA A 106 -11.11 -7.11 -1.83
CA ALA A 106 -10.85 -7.82 -0.58
C ALA A 106 -11.89 -8.92 -0.30
N VAL A 107 -13.18 -8.62 -0.54
CA VAL A 107 -14.25 -9.62 -0.41
C VAL A 107 -14.12 -10.69 -1.48
N LEU A 108 -13.92 -10.28 -2.75
CA LEU A 108 -13.77 -11.21 -3.89
C LEU A 108 -12.60 -12.17 -3.67
N ARG A 109 -11.47 -11.68 -3.16
CA ARG A 109 -10.30 -12.50 -2.85
C ARG A 109 -10.62 -13.60 -1.85
N LYS A 110 -11.25 -13.25 -0.72
CA LYS A 110 -11.59 -14.24 0.28
C LYS A 110 -12.61 -15.25 -0.25
N ASN A 111 -13.58 -14.80 -1.05
CA ASN A 111 -14.54 -15.68 -1.71
C ASN A 111 -13.86 -16.65 -2.69
N LEU A 112 -12.85 -16.19 -3.45
CA LEU A 112 -12.05 -17.07 -4.30
C LEU A 112 -11.38 -18.17 -3.48
N MET A 113 -10.71 -17.81 -2.37
CA MET A 113 -10.03 -18.78 -1.51
C MET A 113 -11.00 -19.77 -0.85
N GLU A 114 -12.20 -19.33 -0.50
CA GLU A 114 -13.25 -20.17 0.09
C GLU A 114 -14.15 -20.85 -0.95
N LYS A 115 -13.93 -20.61 -2.25
CA LYS A 115 -14.71 -21.12 -3.37
C LYS A 115 -16.20 -20.74 -3.27
N ARG A 116 -16.47 -19.53 -2.78
CA ARG A 116 -17.83 -19.00 -2.66
C ARG A 116 -18.24 -18.24 -3.92
N LYS A 117 -19.49 -18.47 -4.37
CA LYS A 117 -20.09 -17.64 -5.41
C LYS A 117 -20.32 -16.23 -4.90
N THR A 118 -20.18 -15.24 -5.77
CA THR A 118 -20.38 -13.84 -5.40
C THR A 118 -21.30 -13.16 -6.41
N GLN A 119 -22.30 -12.44 -5.91
CA GLN A 119 -22.99 -11.42 -6.69
C GLN A 119 -22.63 -10.03 -6.16
N ILE A 120 -22.40 -9.10 -7.06
CA ILE A 120 -22.21 -7.68 -6.78
C ILE A 120 -23.44 -6.94 -7.31
N LEU A 121 -24.19 -6.33 -6.40
CA LEU A 121 -25.32 -5.47 -6.72
C LEU A 121 -24.87 -4.01 -6.51
N TYR A 122 -25.28 -3.11 -7.40
CA TYR A 122 -24.96 -1.70 -7.23
C TYR A 122 -26.09 -0.78 -7.64
N THR A 123 -26.15 0.39 -6.99
CA THR A 123 -27.02 1.50 -7.36
C THR A 123 -26.14 2.68 -7.81
N GLY A 124 -26.67 3.52 -8.70
CA GLY A 124 -25.90 4.65 -9.21
C GLY A 124 -24.72 4.22 -10.09
N LYS A 125 -23.52 4.59 -9.71
CA LYS A 125 -22.28 4.32 -10.45
C LYS A 125 -21.34 3.42 -9.65
N LEU A 126 -20.61 2.57 -10.37
CA LEU A 126 -19.43 1.87 -9.84
C LEU A 126 -18.26 2.84 -9.66
N PRO A 127 -17.20 2.47 -8.92
CA PRO A 127 -15.95 3.24 -8.88
C PRO A 127 -15.47 3.58 -10.29
N HIS A 128 -14.88 4.76 -10.48
CA HIS A 128 -14.60 5.34 -11.79
C HIS A 128 -13.80 4.43 -12.74
N PHE A 129 -12.82 3.71 -12.19
CA PHE A 129 -11.96 2.79 -12.95
C PHE A 129 -12.31 1.30 -12.75
N PHE A 130 -13.49 1.00 -12.22
CA PHE A 130 -13.89 -0.39 -12.00
C PHE A 130 -14.08 -1.11 -13.34
N ASP A 131 -13.22 -2.06 -13.63
CA ASP A 131 -13.26 -2.88 -14.83
C ASP A 131 -13.50 -4.34 -14.47
N ALA A 132 -14.73 -4.81 -14.66
CA ALA A 132 -15.14 -6.17 -14.32
C ALA A 132 -14.38 -7.22 -15.17
N GLU A 133 -14.06 -6.91 -16.42
CA GLU A 133 -13.37 -7.84 -17.31
C GLU A 133 -11.91 -8.03 -16.87
N VAL A 134 -11.21 -6.94 -16.56
CA VAL A 134 -9.84 -6.99 -16.02
C VAL A 134 -9.82 -7.70 -14.67
N ILE A 135 -10.78 -7.41 -13.77
CA ILE A 135 -10.87 -8.07 -12.46
C ILE A 135 -11.08 -9.58 -12.63
N GLN A 136 -11.93 -10.01 -13.54
CA GLN A 136 -12.16 -11.44 -13.79
C GLN A 136 -10.96 -12.12 -14.45
N LYS A 137 -10.35 -11.48 -15.45
CA LYS A 137 -9.27 -12.09 -16.25
C LYS A 137 -7.91 -12.06 -15.58
N VAL A 138 -7.56 -10.95 -14.93
CA VAL A 138 -6.22 -10.73 -14.37
C VAL A 138 -6.15 -11.12 -12.90
N TYR A 139 -7.17 -10.79 -12.10
CA TYR A 139 -7.21 -11.15 -10.68
C TYR A 139 -7.80 -12.54 -10.44
N GLY A 140 -8.41 -13.16 -11.46
CA GLY A 140 -9.02 -14.48 -11.36
C GLY A 140 -10.31 -14.51 -10.53
N TYR A 141 -10.90 -13.36 -10.21
CA TYR A 141 -12.11 -13.31 -9.39
C TYR A 141 -13.36 -13.59 -10.21
N SER A 142 -14.27 -14.44 -9.69
CA SER A 142 -15.54 -14.77 -10.34
C SER A 142 -16.69 -14.12 -9.58
N PHE A 143 -17.52 -13.36 -10.28
CA PHE A 143 -18.71 -12.72 -9.72
C PHE A 143 -19.72 -12.36 -10.80
N ASP A 144 -21.00 -12.28 -10.40
CA ASP A 144 -22.08 -11.69 -11.18
C ASP A 144 -22.21 -10.22 -10.81
N LEU A 145 -22.31 -9.33 -11.80
CA LEU A 145 -22.45 -7.89 -11.61
C LEU A 145 -23.82 -7.43 -12.12
N LYS A 146 -24.61 -6.78 -11.26
CA LYS A 146 -25.96 -6.33 -11.63
C LYS A 146 -26.29 -4.98 -11.04
N GLN A 147 -26.72 -4.06 -11.87
CA GLN A 147 -27.33 -2.80 -11.42
C GLN A 147 -28.78 -3.05 -10.97
N ILE A 148 -29.15 -2.45 -9.85
CA ILE A 148 -30.52 -2.47 -9.34
C ILE A 148 -31.01 -1.05 -9.09
N GLU A 149 -32.33 -0.90 -8.98
CA GLU A 149 -32.92 0.38 -8.61
C GLU A 149 -32.65 0.70 -7.13
N LYS A 150 -32.57 1.99 -6.82
CA LYS A 150 -32.49 2.45 -5.43
C LYS A 150 -33.77 2.01 -4.72
N ASP A 151 -33.63 1.38 -3.56
CA ASP A 151 -34.73 0.79 -2.78
C ASP A 151 -35.45 -0.41 -3.46
N GLY A 152 -34.88 -0.94 -4.55
CA GLY A 152 -35.38 -2.16 -5.19
C GLY A 152 -35.14 -3.41 -4.30
N PRO A 153 -35.91 -4.50 -4.54
CA PRO A 153 -35.75 -5.72 -3.76
C PRO A 153 -34.38 -6.37 -4.01
N ILE A 154 -33.71 -6.77 -2.94
CA ILE A 154 -32.48 -7.55 -3.02
C ILE A 154 -32.84 -9.01 -3.35
N PRO A 155 -32.34 -9.58 -4.46
CA PRO A 155 -32.59 -10.96 -4.80
C PRO A 155 -31.90 -11.90 -3.79
N ILE A 156 -32.60 -13.00 -3.45
CA ILE A 156 -31.98 -14.08 -2.67
C ILE A 156 -30.93 -14.76 -3.55
N PHE A 157 -29.74 -14.93 -3.01
CA PHE A 157 -28.60 -15.52 -3.72
C PHE A 157 -27.94 -16.63 -2.88
N ASP A 158 -27.65 -17.76 -3.52
CA ASP A 158 -26.90 -18.85 -2.89
C ASP A 158 -25.39 -18.58 -2.98
N GLY A 159 -24.90 -17.71 -2.12
CA GLY A 159 -23.53 -17.24 -2.09
C GLY A 159 -23.36 -15.97 -1.25
N THR A 160 -22.39 -15.16 -1.62
CA THR A 160 -22.10 -13.88 -0.97
C THR A 160 -22.70 -12.73 -1.78
N THR A 161 -23.48 -11.87 -1.14
CA THR A 161 -24.01 -10.64 -1.73
C THR A 161 -23.22 -9.43 -1.27
N VAL A 162 -22.57 -8.76 -2.22
CA VAL A 162 -21.91 -7.45 -2.03
C VAL A 162 -22.82 -6.38 -2.61
N PHE A 163 -23.16 -5.37 -1.84
CA PHE A 163 -23.95 -4.25 -2.29
C PHE A 163 -23.15 -2.97 -2.28
N ILE A 164 -23.05 -2.31 -3.43
CA ILE A 164 -22.31 -1.06 -3.61
C ILE A 164 -23.30 0.08 -3.81
N ASN A 165 -23.20 1.12 -3.00
CA ASN A 165 -24.04 2.30 -3.11
C ASN A 165 -23.20 3.58 -3.10
N GLN A 166 -23.44 4.48 -4.05
CA GLN A 166 -22.84 5.79 -4.06
C GLN A 166 -23.65 6.75 -3.18
N GLU A 167 -22.98 7.40 -2.26
CA GLU A 167 -23.57 8.30 -1.26
C GLU A 167 -22.97 9.69 -1.37
N ASP A 168 -23.83 10.71 -1.27
CA ASP A 168 -23.40 12.12 -1.32
C ASP A 168 -22.93 12.64 0.04
N GLY A 169 -23.08 11.86 1.10
CA GLY A 169 -22.68 12.20 2.47
C GLY A 169 -22.61 10.96 3.35
N CYS A 170 -21.93 11.08 4.48
CA CYS A 170 -21.85 10.00 5.45
C CYS A 170 -23.09 10.01 6.36
N GLY A 171 -23.77 8.89 6.49
CA GLY A 171 -25.01 8.79 7.27
C GLY A 171 -25.39 7.38 7.63
N LYS A 172 -26.54 7.25 8.28
CA LYS A 172 -27.13 5.95 8.60
C LYS A 172 -27.70 5.33 7.32
N THR A 173 -27.25 4.15 7.02
CA THR A 173 -27.69 3.36 5.86
C THR A 173 -28.67 2.27 6.29
N ASN A 174 -29.65 1.96 5.46
CA ASN A 174 -30.46 0.77 5.66
C ASN A 174 -29.66 -0.47 5.22
N LEU A 175 -29.44 -1.42 6.14
CA LEU A 175 -28.73 -2.67 5.86
C LEU A 175 -29.74 -3.81 5.68
N PRO A 176 -30.05 -4.22 4.44
CA PRO A 176 -30.90 -5.39 4.20
C PRO A 176 -30.23 -6.67 4.73
N THR A 177 -31.03 -7.59 5.26
CA THR A 177 -30.53 -8.87 5.81
C THR A 177 -29.94 -9.78 4.74
N GLU A 178 -30.32 -9.60 3.48
CA GLU A 178 -29.84 -10.32 2.31
C GLU A 178 -28.45 -9.88 1.84
N VAL A 179 -27.94 -8.75 2.35
CA VAL A 179 -26.63 -8.19 2.02
C VAL A 179 -25.61 -8.64 3.03
N ASP A 180 -24.54 -9.30 2.58
CA ASP A 180 -23.43 -9.74 3.42
C ASP A 180 -22.39 -8.62 3.63
N PHE A 181 -22.11 -7.85 2.60
CA PHE A 181 -21.16 -6.74 2.60
C PHE A 181 -21.80 -5.52 1.95
N TYR A 182 -21.90 -4.44 2.70
CA TYR A 182 -22.38 -3.16 2.20
C TYR A 182 -21.20 -2.19 2.05
N ILE A 183 -21.05 -1.59 0.87
CA ILE A 183 -19.96 -0.66 0.57
C ILE A 183 -20.55 0.67 0.16
N SER A 184 -20.40 1.68 1.03
CA SER A 184 -20.70 3.07 0.70
C SER A 184 -19.52 3.70 -0.01
N LEU A 185 -19.75 4.22 -1.22
CA LEU A 185 -18.76 4.98 -1.97
C LEU A 185 -18.97 6.48 -1.76
N TYR A 186 -17.92 7.20 -1.44
CA TYR A 186 -17.90 8.64 -1.22
C TYR A 186 -16.95 9.28 -2.23
N ASP A 187 -17.49 10.07 -3.15
CA ASP A 187 -16.69 10.67 -4.24
C ASP A 187 -15.54 11.53 -3.69
N ASN A 188 -14.31 11.26 -4.15
CA ASN A 188 -13.06 11.90 -3.72
C ASN A 188 -12.72 11.78 -2.22
N ILE A 189 -13.46 11.00 -1.45
CA ILE A 189 -13.25 10.78 -0.01
C ILE A 189 -12.72 9.37 0.25
N GLY A 190 -13.29 8.36 -0.42
CA GLY A 190 -12.98 6.94 -0.23
C GLY A 190 -14.24 6.11 -0.08
N SER A 191 -14.19 5.10 0.79
CA SER A 191 -15.32 4.20 1.02
C SER A 191 -15.38 3.69 2.46
N VAL A 192 -16.54 3.19 2.84
CA VAL A 192 -16.77 2.46 4.09
C VAL A 192 -17.41 1.12 3.76
N LEU A 193 -16.75 0.05 4.17
CA LEU A 193 -17.27 -1.31 4.08
C LEU A 193 -17.87 -1.71 5.42
N ILE A 194 -19.09 -2.24 5.38
CA ILE A 194 -19.82 -2.80 6.53
C ILE A 194 -19.97 -4.31 6.32
N ILE A 195 -19.45 -5.09 7.25
CA ILE A 195 -19.58 -6.55 7.30
C ILE A 195 -20.87 -6.86 8.05
N ASN A 196 -21.87 -7.37 7.35
CA ASN A 196 -23.20 -7.62 7.91
C ASN A 196 -23.37 -9.10 8.29
N GLY A 197 -23.88 -9.31 9.51
CA GLY A 197 -24.15 -10.63 10.07
C GLY A 197 -22.92 -11.35 10.65
N GLU A 198 -23.14 -12.07 11.76
CA GLU A 198 -22.09 -12.80 12.50
C GLU A 198 -21.36 -13.86 11.66
N LYS A 199 -22.05 -14.48 10.70
CA LYS A 199 -21.46 -15.46 9.77
C LYS A 199 -20.29 -14.91 8.94
N ASN A 200 -20.20 -13.59 8.79
CA ASN A 200 -19.20 -12.91 7.98
C ASN A 200 -18.06 -12.31 8.82
N GLU A 201 -18.05 -12.44 10.16
CA GLU A 201 -17.01 -11.90 11.05
C GLU A 201 -15.60 -12.38 10.68
N SER A 202 -15.46 -13.61 10.16
CA SER A 202 -14.18 -14.17 9.71
C SER A 202 -13.51 -13.38 8.58
N TYR A 203 -14.25 -12.50 7.88
CA TYR A 203 -13.70 -11.64 6.84
C TYR A 203 -12.96 -10.42 7.38
N THR A 204 -13.26 -9.98 8.60
CA THR A 204 -12.69 -8.75 9.18
C THR A 204 -11.16 -8.74 9.15
N SER A 205 -10.54 -9.81 9.63
CA SER A 205 -9.07 -9.90 9.69
C SER A 205 -8.44 -9.87 8.30
N GLU A 206 -9.04 -10.58 7.33
CA GLU A 206 -8.53 -10.64 5.95
C GLU A 206 -8.68 -9.28 5.24
N ILE A 207 -9.82 -8.62 5.40
CA ILE A 207 -10.08 -7.30 4.81
C ILE A 207 -9.14 -6.24 5.41
N GLN A 208 -8.90 -6.28 6.73
CA GLN A 208 -7.93 -5.38 7.37
C GLN A 208 -6.50 -5.66 6.88
N HIS A 209 -6.16 -6.94 6.64
CA HIS A 209 -4.87 -7.29 6.08
C HIS A 209 -4.68 -6.76 4.65
N VAL A 210 -5.72 -6.83 3.82
CA VAL A 210 -5.72 -6.18 2.49
C VAL A 210 -5.50 -4.67 2.63
N ARG A 211 -6.18 -4.01 3.56
CA ARG A 211 -5.97 -2.58 3.85
C ARG A 211 -4.51 -2.26 4.21
N ARG A 212 -3.87 -3.12 4.98
CA ARG A 212 -2.46 -2.97 5.36
C ARG A 212 -1.49 -3.15 4.19
N ARG A 213 -1.79 -4.08 3.27
CA ARG A 213 -0.85 -4.54 2.24
C ARG A 213 -1.09 -3.96 0.85
N GLU A 214 -2.31 -3.67 0.49
CA GLU A 214 -2.68 -3.39 -0.90
C GLU A 214 -3.25 -1.97 -1.10
N THR A 215 -3.65 -1.29 0.00
CA THR A 215 -4.16 0.07 0.00
C THR A 215 -3.85 0.78 1.32
N ILE A 216 -4.64 1.79 1.69
CA ILE A 216 -4.58 2.49 2.97
C ILE A 216 -5.99 2.71 3.54
N ALA A 217 -6.08 2.98 4.86
CA ALA A 217 -7.29 3.51 5.47
C ALA A 217 -7.66 4.88 4.86
N MET A 218 -8.91 5.28 4.96
CA MET A 218 -9.32 6.65 4.63
C MET A 218 -8.40 7.64 5.34
N THR A 219 -7.87 8.64 4.62
CA THR A 219 -6.91 9.60 5.20
C THR A 219 -7.54 10.40 6.34
N PRO A 220 -6.76 10.94 7.30
CA PRO A 220 -7.32 11.77 8.37
C PRO A 220 -8.12 12.97 7.88
N ALA A 221 -7.67 13.64 6.82
CA ALA A 221 -8.42 14.74 6.25
C ALA A 221 -9.78 14.28 5.71
N ASN A 222 -9.81 13.16 4.96
CA ASN A 222 -11.06 12.61 4.42
C ASN A 222 -11.95 12.04 5.52
N SER A 223 -11.38 11.38 6.54
CA SER A 223 -12.13 10.93 7.72
C SER A 223 -12.74 12.06 8.50
N LEU A 224 -12.04 13.20 8.61
CA LEU A 224 -12.60 14.41 9.23
C LEU A 224 -13.79 14.95 8.43
N VAL A 225 -13.67 15.02 7.09
CA VAL A 225 -14.78 15.44 6.21
C VAL A 225 -15.97 14.48 6.35
N ALA A 226 -15.72 13.17 6.37
CA ALA A 226 -16.76 12.16 6.54
C ALA A 226 -17.47 12.30 7.92
N LEU A 227 -16.70 12.51 9.00
CA LEU A 227 -17.26 12.74 10.33
C LEU A 227 -18.04 14.05 10.42
N GLN A 228 -17.57 15.12 9.78
CA GLN A 228 -18.31 16.40 9.72
C GLN A 228 -19.63 16.23 8.96
N SER A 229 -19.62 15.53 7.82
CA SER A 229 -20.83 15.19 7.07
C SER A 229 -21.81 14.38 7.94
N LEU A 230 -21.29 13.39 8.66
CA LEU A 230 -22.08 12.53 9.55
C LEU A 230 -22.80 13.31 10.66
N VAL A 231 -22.09 14.22 11.36
CA VAL A 231 -22.68 14.98 12.48
C VAL A 231 -23.57 16.13 12.04
N GLN A 232 -23.40 16.62 10.81
CA GLN A 232 -24.22 17.70 10.25
C GLN A 232 -25.38 17.16 9.40
N ASN A 233 -25.40 15.88 9.09
CA ASN A 233 -26.28 15.24 8.12
C ASN A 233 -26.29 16.01 6.78
N ALA A 234 -25.08 16.32 6.28
CA ALA A 234 -24.86 17.15 5.12
C ALA A 234 -24.07 16.40 4.04
N THR A 235 -24.24 16.83 2.80
CA THR A 235 -23.42 16.37 1.68
C THR A 235 -21.98 16.87 1.80
N PHE A 236 -21.06 16.21 1.11
CA PHE A 236 -19.65 16.61 1.11
C PHE A 236 -19.46 17.94 0.37
N GLU A 237 -18.74 18.87 1.00
CA GLU A 237 -18.37 20.12 0.35
C GLU A 237 -17.18 19.89 -0.60
N LYS A 238 -17.29 20.31 -1.86
CA LYS A 238 -16.16 20.36 -2.79
C LYS A 238 -15.24 21.51 -2.37
N LYS A 239 -14.00 21.18 -1.99
CA LYS A 239 -12.94 22.19 -1.83
C LYS A 239 -12.24 22.39 -3.16
N GLU A 240 -12.10 23.65 -3.58
CA GLU A 240 -11.14 24.00 -4.62
C GLU A 240 -9.73 23.77 -4.04
N SER A 241 -8.97 22.87 -4.64
CA SER A 241 -7.60 22.61 -4.22
C SER A 241 -6.63 22.92 -5.35
N ALA A 242 -5.37 23.15 -5.00
CA ALA A 242 -4.28 23.34 -5.96
C ALA A 242 -3.80 21.98 -6.55
N VAL A 243 -4.73 21.07 -6.84
CA VAL A 243 -4.45 19.67 -7.23
C VAL A 243 -3.47 19.61 -8.40
N GLU A 244 -3.77 20.32 -9.49
CA GLU A 244 -2.94 20.29 -10.70
C GLU A 244 -1.54 20.84 -10.46
N ALA A 245 -1.42 21.94 -9.70
CA ALA A 245 -0.12 22.53 -9.38
C ALA A 245 0.73 21.62 -8.50
N ASN A 246 0.12 21.01 -7.47
CA ASN A 246 0.79 20.05 -6.61
C ASN A 246 1.23 18.80 -7.39
N HIS A 247 0.37 18.28 -8.25
CA HIS A 247 0.66 17.14 -9.10
C HIS A 247 1.85 17.43 -10.03
N ALA A 248 1.83 18.55 -10.74
CA ALA A 248 2.92 18.97 -11.62
C ALA A 248 4.24 19.17 -10.85
N SER A 249 4.18 19.72 -9.63
CA SER A 249 5.35 19.90 -8.76
C SER A 249 5.95 18.56 -8.33
N VAL A 250 5.12 17.62 -7.90
CA VAL A 250 5.57 16.27 -7.47
C VAL A 250 6.22 15.53 -8.62
N LEU A 251 5.58 15.50 -9.81
CA LEU A 251 6.12 14.81 -10.98
C LEU A 251 7.47 15.40 -11.42
N ARG A 252 7.63 16.73 -11.36
CA ARG A 252 8.90 17.39 -11.63
C ARG A 252 9.96 16.98 -10.65
N SER A 253 9.66 17.04 -9.36
CA SER A 253 10.62 16.64 -8.30
C SER A 253 11.03 15.18 -8.42
N VAL A 254 10.10 14.26 -8.70
CA VAL A 254 10.43 12.84 -8.89
C VAL A 254 11.33 12.65 -10.11
N LYS A 255 11.07 13.36 -11.21
CA LYS A 255 11.92 13.32 -12.39
C LYS A 255 13.35 13.82 -12.09
N GLU A 256 13.48 14.92 -11.36
CA GLU A 256 14.78 15.47 -10.94
C GLU A 256 15.53 14.52 -10.01
N ILE A 257 14.84 13.92 -9.04
CA ILE A 257 15.42 13.00 -8.05
C ILE A 257 15.88 11.69 -8.69
N THR A 258 15.15 11.18 -9.66
CA THR A 258 15.42 9.85 -10.26
C THR A 258 16.22 9.90 -11.56
N GLY A 259 16.34 11.08 -12.17
CA GLY A 259 16.91 11.24 -13.51
C GLY A 259 16.12 10.55 -14.63
N SER A 260 15.00 9.88 -14.31
CA SER A 260 14.19 9.17 -15.30
C SER A 260 13.40 10.14 -16.19
N THR A 261 13.30 9.82 -17.47
CA THR A 261 12.50 10.57 -18.45
C THR A 261 11.11 10.00 -18.67
N THR A 262 10.81 8.82 -18.12
CA THR A 262 9.49 8.21 -18.22
C THR A 262 8.50 8.86 -17.27
N LYS A 263 7.20 8.66 -17.51
CA LYS A 263 6.13 9.16 -16.64
C LYS A 263 6.25 8.50 -15.27
N ALA A 264 6.35 9.31 -14.21
CA ALA A 264 6.26 8.81 -12.84
C ALA A 264 4.80 8.55 -12.46
N LEU A 265 4.57 7.49 -11.68
CA LEU A 265 3.28 7.18 -11.07
C LEU A 265 3.36 7.41 -9.56
N ILE A 266 2.32 7.99 -8.97
CA ILE A 266 2.28 8.35 -7.55
C ILE A 266 1.11 7.62 -6.89
N ALA A 267 1.42 6.84 -5.85
CA ALA A 267 0.46 6.00 -5.14
C ALA A 267 0.23 6.46 -3.69
N SER A 268 -0.84 5.98 -3.10
CA SER A 268 -1.22 6.23 -1.70
C SER A 268 -0.24 5.60 -0.69
N SER A 269 0.54 4.59 -1.09
CA SER A 269 1.63 4.01 -0.28
C SER A 269 2.65 3.27 -1.15
N GLY A 270 3.82 2.95 -0.57
CA GLY A 270 4.82 2.10 -1.26
C GLY A 270 4.28 0.71 -1.60
N LEU A 271 3.47 0.11 -0.72
CA LEU A 271 2.86 -1.21 -0.99
C LEU A 271 1.70 -1.14 -1.98
N SER A 272 0.92 -0.04 -2.02
CA SER A 272 -0.07 0.16 -3.10
C SER A 272 0.61 0.26 -4.46
N MET A 273 1.77 0.92 -4.50
CA MET A 273 2.59 1.00 -5.73
C MET A 273 3.15 -0.37 -6.12
N GLN A 274 3.73 -1.11 -5.17
CA GLN A 274 4.24 -2.46 -5.44
C GLN A 274 3.12 -3.40 -5.93
N TYR A 275 1.93 -3.30 -5.34
CA TYR A 275 0.76 -4.07 -5.79
C TYR A 275 0.38 -3.75 -7.24
N ALA A 276 0.32 -2.46 -7.59
CA ALA A 276 0.05 -2.03 -8.96
C ALA A 276 1.13 -2.50 -9.94
N ILE A 277 2.42 -2.47 -9.54
CA ILE A 277 3.52 -3.01 -10.34
C ILE A 277 3.32 -4.51 -10.58
N MET A 278 3.08 -5.30 -9.54
CA MET A 278 2.87 -6.74 -9.67
C MET A 278 1.69 -7.06 -10.59
N MET A 279 0.54 -6.42 -10.37
CA MET A 279 -0.67 -6.67 -11.16
C MET A 279 -0.52 -6.21 -12.62
N GLY A 280 0.15 -5.08 -12.86
CA GLY A 280 0.46 -4.61 -14.21
C GLY A 280 1.39 -5.56 -14.97
N LEU A 281 2.41 -6.11 -14.31
CA LEU A 281 3.32 -7.10 -14.87
C LEU A 281 2.64 -8.44 -15.14
N ILE A 282 1.73 -8.87 -14.25
CA ILE A 282 0.91 -10.07 -14.47
C ILE A 282 0.01 -9.87 -15.70
N HIS A 283 -0.65 -8.71 -15.80
CA HIS A 283 -1.51 -8.39 -16.93
C HIS A 283 -0.74 -8.42 -18.25
N ASP A 284 0.43 -7.77 -18.32
CA ASP A 284 1.32 -7.81 -19.49
C ASP A 284 1.73 -9.26 -19.84
N ALA A 285 2.10 -10.07 -18.84
CA ALA A 285 2.49 -11.44 -19.05
C ALA A 285 1.35 -12.32 -19.58
N LEU A 286 0.13 -12.14 -19.09
CA LEU A 286 -1.06 -12.85 -19.57
C LEU A 286 -1.42 -12.49 -21.02
N GLU A 287 -1.14 -11.26 -21.45
CA GLU A 287 -1.34 -10.83 -22.84
C GLU A 287 -0.21 -11.30 -23.78
N ASN A 288 1.04 -11.09 -23.40
CA ASN A 288 2.21 -11.23 -24.26
C ASN A 288 2.95 -12.57 -24.12
N HIS A 289 2.75 -13.30 -23.02
CA HIS A 289 3.39 -14.58 -22.71
C HIS A 289 2.38 -15.66 -22.32
N LYS A 290 1.31 -15.77 -23.10
CA LYS A 290 0.17 -16.68 -22.84
C LYS A 290 0.59 -18.09 -22.49
N GLY A 291 0.04 -18.62 -21.40
CA GLY A 291 0.26 -19.99 -20.94
C GLY A 291 1.61 -20.23 -20.24
N LYS A 292 2.48 -19.22 -20.12
CA LYS A 292 3.74 -19.36 -19.39
C LYS A 292 3.54 -19.08 -17.90
N ALA A 293 4.29 -19.77 -17.06
CA ALA A 293 4.34 -19.48 -15.64
C ALA A 293 5.01 -18.12 -15.39
N ILE A 294 4.53 -17.40 -14.40
CA ILE A 294 5.04 -16.09 -13.97
C ILE A 294 5.77 -16.29 -12.65
N LYS A 295 7.03 -15.91 -12.59
CA LYS A 295 7.88 -16.12 -11.40
C LYS A 295 8.31 -14.78 -10.82
N PHE A 296 7.78 -14.45 -9.62
CA PHE A 296 8.32 -13.37 -8.81
C PHE A 296 9.45 -13.89 -7.94
N ILE A 297 10.64 -13.37 -8.18
CA ILE A 297 11.88 -13.73 -7.48
C ILE A 297 12.07 -12.71 -6.37
N VAL A 298 11.98 -13.12 -5.10
CA VAL A 298 11.92 -12.21 -3.95
C VAL A 298 12.85 -12.71 -2.84
N PRO A 299 13.71 -11.86 -2.25
CA PRO A 299 14.48 -12.26 -1.09
C PRO A 299 13.58 -12.60 0.10
N PRO A 300 13.75 -13.73 0.78
CA PRO A 300 12.91 -14.12 1.91
C PRO A 300 13.02 -13.16 3.11
N ASN A 301 14.14 -12.48 3.24
CA ASN A 301 14.47 -11.52 4.30
C ASN A 301 14.28 -10.05 3.92
N CYS A 302 13.71 -9.75 2.74
CA CYS A 302 13.38 -8.37 2.35
C CYS A 302 12.33 -7.76 3.29
N TYR A 303 11.95 -6.51 3.06
CA TYR A 303 10.87 -5.89 3.81
C TYR A 303 9.65 -6.82 3.90
N GLY A 304 9.21 -7.13 5.13
CA GLY A 304 8.16 -8.13 5.36
C GLY A 304 6.86 -7.85 4.61
N GLY A 305 6.55 -6.56 4.33
CA GLY A 305 5.41 -6.18 3.50
C GLY A 305 5.55 -6.61 2.04
N THR A 306 6.74 -6.53 1.48
CA THR A 306 7.06 -6.97 0.11
C THR A 306 6.90 -8.47 -0.04
N ASN A 307 7.51 -9.23 0.87
CA ASN A 307 7.46 -10.69 0.84
C ASN A 307 6.02 -11.21 1.02
N ASP A 308 5.30 -10.69 2.03
CA ASP A 308 3.92 -11.08 2.30
C ASP A 308 3.00 -10.75 1.11
N GLN A 309 3.09 -9.55 0.53
CA GLN A 309 2.27 -9.16 -0.61
C GLN A 309 2.52 -10.05 -1.83
N ALA A 310 3.80 -10.36 -2.14
CA ALA A 310 4.15 -11.21 -3.27
C ALA A 310 3.54 -12.62 -3.13
N ARG A 311 3.63 -13.22 -1.94
CA ARG A 311 3.04 -14.53 -1.67
C ARG A 311 1.52 -14.50 -1.69
N ARG A 312 0.91 -13.43 -1.21
CA ARG A 312 -0.55 -13.25 -1.24
C ARG A 312 -1.07 -13.13 -2.68
N VAL A 313 -0.37 -12.41 -3.55
CA VAL A 313 -0.72 -12.32 -4.98
C VAL A 313 -0.59 -13.69 -5.64
N ALA A 314 0.52 -14.39 -5.42
CA ALA A 314 0.75 -15.72 -5.98
C ALA A 314 -0.28 -16.76 -5.49
N ALA A 315 -0.79 -16.63 -4.26
CA ALA A 315 -1.80 -17.55 -3.74
C ALA A 315 -3.19 -17.42 -4.40
N CYS A 316 -3.44 -16.33 -5.12
CA CYS A 316 -4.75 -16.03 -5.70
C CYS A 316 -4.80 -16.14 -7.23
N ILE A 317 -3.65 -16.14 -7.90
CA ILE A 317 -3.60 -16.07 -9.36
C ILE A 317 -2.89 -17.32 -9.89
N ASP A 318 -3.62 -18.06 -10.70
CA ASP A 318 -3.07 -19.23 -11.36
C ASP A 318 -1.83 -18.88 -12.20
N ASN A 319 -0.87 -19.77 -12.25
CA ASN A 319 0.42 -19.61 -12.96
C ASN A 319 1.36 -18.54 -12.39
N VAL A 320 1.05 -17.93 -11.23
CA VAL A 320 1.96 -17.03 -10.53
C VAL A 320 2.59 -17.75 -9.35
N GLU A 321 3.90 -17.70 -9.25
CA GLU A 321 4.67 -18.33 -8.17
C GLU A 321 5.72 -17.37 -7.63
N VAL A 322 6.03 -17.49 -6.33
CA VAL A 322 7.17 -16.81 -5.70
C VAL A 322 8.35 -17.78 -5.63
N VAL A 323 9.49 -17.30 -6.07
CA VAL A 323 10.78 -17.99 -5.98
C VAL A 323 11.67 -17.24 -5.01
N ASP A 324 12.18 -17.92 -4.00
CA ASP A 324 13.09 -17.30 -3.04
C ASP A 324 14.44 -16.95 -3.70
N LEU A 325 14.90 -15.71 -3.46
CA LEU A 325 16.22 -15.23 -3.86
C LEU A 325 17.15 -15.23 -2.63
N PRO A 326 18.07 -16.17 -2.50
CA PRO A 326 19.01 -16.16 -1.38
C PRO A 326 19.96 -14.96 -1.45
N VAL A 327 19.94 -14.13 -0.42
CA VAL A 327 20.83 -12.94 -0.28
C VAL A 327 21.44 -12.83 1.13
N ASP A 328 21.32 -13.92 1.91
CA ASP A 328 21.79 -14.01 3.29
C ASP A 328 23.02 -14.88 3.42
N GLY A 329 23.70 -14.76 4.54
CA GLY A 329 24.87 -15.55 4.87
C GLY A 329 25.99 -15.29 3.88
N ASP A 330 26.48 -16.34 3.23
CA ASP A 330 27.53 -16.26 2.23
C ASP A 330 26.98 -16.08 0.79
N ASN A 331 25.67 -15.84 0.63
CA ASN A 331 25.04 -15.69 -0.68
C ASN A 331 25.23 -14.26 -1.21
N ASP A 332 25.90 -14.15 -2.35
CA ASP A 332 26.00 -12.91 -3.13
C ASP A 332 24.73 -12.73 -3.97
N MET A 333 24.12 -11.55 -3.92
CA MET A 333 22.87 -11.24 -4.65
C MET A 333 23.03 -11.47 -6.15
N VAL A 334 24.14 -11.04 -6.74
CA VAL A 334 24.36 -11.13 -8.20
C VAL A 334 24.48 -12.57 -8.64
N GLN A 335 25.24 -13.39 -7.89
CA GLN A 335 25.40 -14.81 -8.17
C GLN A 335 24.08 -15.55 -8.01
N SER A 336 23.32 -15.24 -6.95
CA SER A 336 22.00 -15.84 -6.69
C SER A 336 21.00 -15.51 -7.81
N ILE A 337 20.99 -14.27 -8.29
CA ILE A 337 20.16 -13.86 -9.44
C ILE A 337 20.54 -14.68 -10.69
N ASP A 338 21.83 -14.85 -11.02
CA ASP A 338 22.23 -15.62 -12.20
C ASP A 338 21.80 -17.09 -12.10
N ILE A 339 21.97 -17.71 -10.92
CA ILE A 339 21.54 -19.10 -10.68
C ILE A 339 20.03 -19.24 -10.85
N VAL A 340 19.23 -18.38 -10.23
CA VAL A 340 17.77 -18.43 -10.28
C VAL A 340 17.25 -18.17 -11.69
N LEU A 341 17.79 -17.14 -12.38
CA LEU A 341 17.40 -16.83 -13.76
C LEU A 341 17.74 -17.96 -14.75
N ASN A 342 18.89 -18.64 -14.59
CA ASN A 342 19.23 -19.80 -15.40
C ASN A 342 18.26 -20.97 -15.21
N LYS A 343 17.76 -21.16 -13.97
CA LYS A 343 16.74 -22.18 -13.67
C LYS A 343 15.38 -21.83 -14.30
N ILE A 344 14.97 -20.57 -14.18
CA ILE A 344 13.68 -20.08 -14.72
C ILE A 344 13.68 -20.09 -16.24
N ALA A 345 14.79 -19.72 -16.87
CA ALA A 345 14.96 -19.77 -18.32
C ALA A 345 14.71 -21.18 -18.86
N LYS A 346 15.23 -22.22 -18.20
CA LYS A 346 14.98 -23.63 -18.56
C LYS A 346 13.51 -24.03 -18.42
N GLN A 347 12.75 -23.36 -17.58
CA GLN A 347 11.30 -23.59 -17.42
C GLN A 347 10.45 -22.82 -18.44
N ASP A 348 11.06 -21.99 -19.27
CA ASP A 348 10.39 -21.08 -20.22
C ASP A 348 9.35 -20.18 -19.53
N ALA A 349 9.66 -19.70 -18.33
CA ALA A 349 8.79 -18.86 -17.52
C ALA A 349 9.18 -17.38 -17.59
N VAL A 350 8.25 -16.49 -17.19
CA VAL A 350 8.43 -15.02 -17.16
C VAL A 350 9.06 -14.61 -15.83
N PRO A 351 10.30 -14.05 -15.81
CA PRO A 351 10.99 -13.70 -14.58
C PRO A 351 10.81 -12.22 -14.19
N TYR A 352 10.32 -11.99 -12.98
CA TYR A 352 10.25 -10.68 -12.32
C TYR A 352 11.03 -10.71 -11.01
N ILE A 353 12.02 -9.84 -10.83
CA ILE A 353 12.87 -9.79 -9.64
C ILE A 353 12.48 -8.57 -8.83
N ILE A 354 12.14 -8.74 -7.55
CA ILE A 354 11.95 -7.65 -6.60
C ILE A 354 13.12 -7.69 -5.63
N ALA A 355 13.95 -6.64 -5.61
CA ALA A 355 15.09 -6.55 -4.72
C ALA A 355 15.30 -5.12 -4.21
N GLU A 356 15.90 -5.02 -3.03
CA GLU A 356 16.23 -3.77 -2.36
C GLU A 356 17.70 -3.42 -2.56
N ILE A 357 18.01 -2.18 -2.91
CA ILE A 357 19.39 -1.67 -2.97
C ILE A 357 19.43 -0.30 -2.28
N PRO A 358 20.12 -0.17 -1.13
CA PRO A 358 20.76 -1.23 -0.32
C PRO A 358 19.78 -2.27 0.24
N THR A 359 20.28 -3.47 0.55
CA THR A 359 19.46 -4.59 1.04
C THR A 359 18.91 -4.35 2.45
N ASN A 360 17.79 -4.97 2.78
CA ASN A 360 17.24 -5.03 4.13
C ASN A 360 17.43 -6.47 4.67
N PRO A 361 17.92 -6.69 5.91
CA PRO A 361 18.33 -5.69 6.90
C PRO A 361 19.83 -5.32 6.85
N ARG A 362 20.63 -5.92 5.99
CA ARG A 362 22.09 -5.83 6.03
C ARG A 362 22.67 -4.54 5.44
N VAL A 363 21.88 -3.76 4.73
CA VAL A 363 22.30 -2.49 4.11
C VAL A 363 23.48 -2.68 3.12
N GLU A 364 23.51 -3.81 2.43
CA GLU A 364 24.53 -4.15 1.45
C GLU A 364 24.18 -3.60 0.06
N VAL A 365 25.18 -3.13 -0.66
CA VAL A 365 25.06 -2.71 -2.06
C VAL A 365 25.77 -3.75 -2.92
N PRO A 366 25.09 -4.42 -3.85
CA PRO A 366 25.72 -5.39 -4.76
C PRO A 366 26.65 -4.67 -5.75
N ASN A 367 27.57 -5.42 -6.35
CA ASN A 367 28.34 -4.89 -7.47
C ASN A 367 27.41 -4.61 -8.66
N LEU A 368 27.17 -3.34 -8.94
CA LEU A 368 26.16 -2.89 -9.91
C LEU A 368 26.54 -3.23 -11.37
N GLU A 369 27.84 -3.20 -11.73
CA GLU A 369 28.29 -3.61 -13.07
C GLU A 369 27.99 -5.09 -13.30
N LYS A 370 28.36 -5.96 -12.35
CA LYS A 370 28.06 -7.38 -12.44
C LYS A 370 26.54 -7.64 -12.43
N LEU A 371 25.77 -6.88 -11.66
CA LEU A 371 24.30 -6.97 -11.65
C LEU A 371 23.73 -6.65 -13.03
N LYS A 372 24.16 -5.57 -13.65
CA LYS A 372 23.79 -5.20 -15.02
C LYS A 372 24.12 -6.32 -16.00
N ASP A 373 25.34 -6.89 -15.92
CA ASP A 373 25.79 -7.96 -16.81
C ASP A 373 24.90 -9.20 -16.66
N VAL A 374 24.58 -9.59 -15.43
CA VAL A 374 23.70 -10.74 -15.16
C VAL A 374 22.27 -10.50 -15.66
N LEU A 375 21.72 -9.30 -15.45
CA LEU A 375 20.38 -8.95 -15.89
C LEU A 375 20.25 -8.85 -17.43
N SER A 376 21.33 -8.47 -18.13
CA SER A 376 21.36 -8.35 -19.59
C SER A 376 21.79 -9.63 -20.32
N LYS A 377 22.27 -10.64 -19.59
CA LYS A 377 22.76 -11.91 -20.13
C LYS A 377 21.63 -12.66 -20.85
N GLU A 378 21.85 -12.97 -22.13
CA GLU A 378 20.93 -13.83 -22.88
C GLU A 378 20.93 -15.26 -22.35
N ARG A 379 19.75 -15.82 -22.18
CA ARG A 379 19.55 -17.20 -21.69
C ARG A 379 18.70 -17.98 -22.68
N GLN A 380 18.81 -19.30 -22.63
CA GLN A 380 18.07 -20.20 -23.51
C GLN A 380 17.18 -21.15 -22.69
N THR A 381 16.03 -21.47 -23.25
CA THR A 381 15.13 -22.51 -22.74
C THR A 381 15.73 -23.90 -22.97
N LEU A 382 15.09 -24.92 -22.41
CA LEU A 382 15.50 -26.33 -22.69
C LEU A 382 15.41 -26.69 -24.16
N THR A 383 14.57 -26.03 -24.94
CA THR A 383 14.41 -26.24 -26.38
C THR A 383 15.41 -25.46 -27.22
N GLY A 384 16.29 -24.66 -26.61
CA GLY A 384 17.25 -23.80 -27.30
C GLY A 384 16.67 -22.47 -27.80
N ALA A 385 15.39 -22.19 -27.55
CA ALA A 385 14.81 -20.90 -27.85
C ALA A 385 15.33 -19.82 -26.89
N LYS A 386 15.32 -18.54 -27.31
CA LYS A 386 15.65 -17.44 -26.44
C LYS A 386 14.64 -17.36 -25.27
N ALA A 387 15.14 -17.37 -24.04
CA ALA A 387 14.32 -17.18 -22.85
C ALA A 387 13.86 -15.70 -22.73
N ILE A 388 12.82 -15.47 -21.92
CA ILE A 388 12.28 -14.12 -21.67
C ILE A 388 13.26 -13.34 -20.81
N ASP A 389 13.56 -12.10 -21.23
CA ASP A 389 14.43 -11.21 -20.49
C ASP A 389 13.76 -10.77 -19.18
N PRO A 390 14.48 -10.74 -18.03
CA PRO A 390 13.91 -10.37 -16.74
C PRO A 390 13.49 -8.89 -16.69
N VAL A 391 12.53 -8.58 -15.82
CA VAL A 391 12.28 -7.22 -15.33
C VAL A 391 12.79 -7.13 -13.91
N PHE A 392 13.66 -6.16 -13.65
CA PHE A 392 14.18 -5.87 -12.34
C PHE A 392 13.35 -4.77 -11.67
N ILE A 393 12.73 -5.09 -10.54
CA ILE A 393 11.89 -4.18 -9.75
C ILE A 393 12.72 -3.79 -8.54
N LEU A 394 13.24 -2.57 -8.57
CA LEU A 394 14.15 -2.04 -7.57
C LEU A 394 13.39 -1.26 -6.49
N ASP A 395 13.44 -1.73 -5.26
CA ASP A 395 13.04 -0.94 -4.10
C ASP A 395 14.20 -0.05 -3.67
N GLN A 396 14.05 1.26 -3.87
CA GLN A 396 15.04 2.29 -3.50
C GLN A 396 14.71 3.00 -2.19
N THR A 397 13.84 2.47 -1.35
CA THR A 397 13.34 3.19 -0.16
C THR A 397 14.46 3.65 0.78
N PHE A 398 15.57 2.93 0.88
CA PHE A 398 16.70 3.30 1.74
C PHE A 398 17.58 4.41 1.17
N CYS A 399 17.71 4.48 -0.16
CA CYS A 399 18.52 5.49 -0.85
C CYS A 399 17.79 6.03 -2.09
N PRO A 400 16.68 6.77 -1.91
CA PRO A 400 15.89 7.28 -3.03
C PRO A 400 16.59 8.37 -3.84
N ASN A 401 17.73 8.86 -3.35
CA ASN A 401 18.58 9.87 -3.98
C ASN A 401 19.58 9.32 -5.01
N VAL A 402 19.74 7.99 -5.09
CA VAL A 402 20.67 7.38 -6.04
C VAL A 402 20.02 7.29 -7.43
N HIS A 403 20.76 7.66 -8.46
CA HIS A 403 20.32 7.57 -9.85
C HIS A 403 20.65 6.20 -10.42
N PHE A 404 19.63 5.49 -10.93
CA PHE A 404 19.80 4.18 -11.57
C PHE A 404 19.24 4.13 -12.99
N LEU A 405 18.26 4.98 -13.32
CA LEU A 405 17.40 4.84 -14.50
C LEU A 405 17.49 6.01 -15.47
N GLY A 406 18.27 7.06 -15.15
CA GLY A 406 18.53 8.17 -16.04
C GLY A 406 19.31 7.71 -17.29
N GLU A 407 19.40 8.57 -18.30
CA GLU A 407 20.15 8.27 -19.51
C GLU A 407 21.63 8.01 -19.16
N ASN A 408 22.14 6.83 -19.50
CA ASN A 408 23.48 6.31 -19.17
C ASN A 408 23.69 5.88 -17.71
N ASP A 409 22.69 5.94 -16.83
CA ASP A 409 22.80 5.32 -15.52
C ASP A 409 22.93 3.79 -15.64
N ILE A 410 23.49 3.17 -14.60
CA ILE A 410 23.92 1.77 -14.62
C ILE A 410 22.80 0.78 -15.01
N LEU A 411 21.57 0.99 -14.56
CA LEU A 411 20.42 0.11 -14.84
C LEU A 411 19.55 0.61 -16.01
N SER A 412 19.93 1.69 -16.69
CA SER A 412 19.22 2.15 -17.89
C SER A 412 19.32 1.13 -19.06
N PHE A 413 20.32 0.25 -19.03
CA PHE A 413 20.60 -0.76 -20.04
C PHE A 413 19.79 -2.05 -19.91
N VAL A 414 19.10 -2.25 -18.78
CA VAL A 414 18.27 -3.44 -18.49
C VAL A 414 16.82 -3.03 -18.22
N ARG A 415 15.88 -3.97 -18.35
CA ARG A 415 14.45 -3.69 -18.08
C ARG A 415 14.26 -3.45 -16.57
N THR A 416 14.20 -2.20 -16.15
CA THR A 416 14.13 -1.85 -14.73
C THR A 416 12.99 -0.89 -14.43
N ILE A 417 12.29 -1.17 -13.35
CA ILE A 417 11.29 -0.30 -12.71
C ILE A 417 11.79 -0.03 -11.30
N SER A 418 11.90 1.21 -10.91
CA SER A 418 12.21 1.58 -9.52
C SER A 418 10.99 2.11 -8.81
N TYR A 419 10.80 1.73 -7.55
CA TYR A 419 9.80 2.32 -6.68
C TYR A 419 10.36 2.70 -5.31
N VAL A 420 9.66 3.62 -4.64
CA VAL A 420 10.05 4.17 -3.34
C VAL A 420 8.83 4.27 -2.45
N SER A 421 8.96 3.86 -1.19
CA SER A 421 7.98 4.19 -0.17
C SER A 421 8.08 5.67 0.20
N GLY A 422 7.04 6.43 -0.11
CA GLY A 422 6.96 7.84 0.20
C GLY A 422 6.76 8.16 1.68
N SER A 423 6.50 7.15 2.52
CA SER A 423 6.28 7.33 3.97
C SER A 423 7.55 7.71 4.75
N LYS A 424 8.71 7.73 4.12
CA LYS A 424 10.01 8.03 4.72
C LYS A 424 10.50 9.40 4.20
N PHE A 425 11.64 9.42 3.54
CA PHE A 425 12.24 10.65 3.03
C PHE A 425 11.36 11.48 2.10
N PRO A 426 10.61 10.91 1.14
CA PRO A 426 9.83 11.73 0.23
C PRO A 426 8.79 12.62 0.91
N SER A 427 8.06 12.11 1.89
CA SER A 427 7.08 12.90 2.65
C SER A 427 7.65 13.55 3.91
N GLY A 428 8.93 13.28 4.26
CA GLY A 428 9.49 13.66 5.55
C GLY A 428 8.77 13.01 6.74
N GLY A 429 8.22 11.81 6.53
CA GLY A 429 7.45 11.10 7.53
C GLY A 429 6.05 11.67 7.78
N LYS A 430 5.52 12.57 6.98
CA LYS A 430 4.25 13.29 7.24
C LYS A 430 3.02 12.64 6.63
N CYS A 431 3.17 11.71 5.70
CA CYS A 431 2.07 10.91 5.15
C CYS A 431 2.59 9.60 4.57
N THR A 432 1.68 8.66 4.32
CA THR A 432 1.97 7.54 3.44
C THR A 432 1.95 8.03 2.00
N ALA A 433 2.82 7.51 1.16
CA ALA A 433 2.80 7.70 -0.28
C ALA A 433 3.72 6.66 -0.92
N GLY A 434 3.73 6.56 -2.23
CA GLY A 434 4.70 5.82 -3.01
C GLY A 434 4.85 6.44 -4.38
N TYR A 435 5.98 6.23 -5.03
CA TYR A 435 6.11 6.53 -6.44
C TYR A 435 6.91 5.44 -7.15
N CYS A 436 6.71 5.31 -8.45
CA CYS A 436 7.58 4.52 -9.30
C CYS A 436 7.89 5.24 -10.61
N VAL A 437 9.02 4.87 -11.18
CA VAL A 437 9.49 5.25 -12.50
C VAL A 437 10.04 4.03 -13.22
N GLY A 438 9.88 3.99 -14.53
CA GLY A 438 10.57 3.00 -15.36
C GLY A 438 11.75 3.62 -16.10
N ASN A 439 12.44 2.81 -16.88
CA ASN A 439 13.34 3.31 -17.92
C ASN A 439 12.70 3.12 -19.32
N LYS A 440 13.36 3.58 -20.39
CA LYS A 440 12.85 3.45 -21.75
C LYS A 440 12.49 2.00 -22.14
N LYS A 441 13.15 0.99 -21.56
CA LYS A 441 12.89 -0.42 -21.85
C LYS A 441 11.64 -0.99 -21.17
N THR A 442 11.09 -0.26 -20.19
CA THR A 442 9.90 -0.63 -19.43
C THR A 442 8.72 0.33 -19.67
N GLU A 443 8.83 1.28 -20.60
CA GLU A 443 7.79 2.29 -20.87
C GLU A 443 6.42 1.65 -21.16
N GLY A 444 6.37 0.58 -21.96
CA GLY A 444 5.14 -0.16 -22.24
C GLY A 444 4.53 -0.82 -21.00
N LEU A 445 5.34 -1.21 -20.02
CA LEU A 445 4.87 -1.78 -18.75
C LEU A 445 4.26 -0.72 -17.83
N MET A 446 4.75 0.53 -17.89
CA MET A 446 4.27 1.61 -17.03
C MET A 446 2.80 1.93 -17.27
N SER A 447 2.29 1.80 -18.50
CA SER A 447 0.86 1.99 -18.80
C SER A 447 -0.02 0.91 -18.15
N LYS A 448 0.44 -0.36 -18.14
CA LYS A 448 -0.27 -1.44 -17.43
C LYS A 448 -0.24 -1.25 -15.91
N ILE A 449 0.87 -0.77 -15.36
CA ILE A 449 0.97 -0.44 -13.94
C ILE A 449 0.00 0.70 -13.57
N GLU A 450 -0.08 1.73 -14.40
CA GLU A 450 -1.04 2.83 -14.22
C GLU A 450 -2.49 2.35 -14.28
N GLU A 451 -2.82 1.45 -15.20
CA GLU A 451 -4.13 0.82 -15.30
C GLU A 451 -4.54 0.15 -13.98
N HIS A 452 -3.65 -0.66 -13.39
CA HIS A 452 -3.92 -1.32 -12.11
C HIS A 452 -3.86 -0.38 -10.89
N LEU A 453 -3.04 0.66 -10.93
CA LEU A 453 -3.05 1.71 -9.91
C LEU A 453 -4.42 2.42 -9.86
N ASN A 454 -4.95 2.76 -11.04
CA ASN A 454 -6.26 3.40 -11.19
C ASN A 454 -7.40 2.44 -10.87
N LEU A 455 -7.38 1.20 -11.39
CA LEU A 455 -8.39 0.19 -11.10
C LEU A 455 -8.55 -0.04 -9.60
N CYS A 456 -7.45 -0.11 -8.87
CA CYS A 456 -7.44 -0.23 -7.41
C CYS A 456 -7.77 1.08 -6.69
N ASP A 457 -7.99 2.19 -7.41
CA ASP A 457 -8.21 3.52 -6.83
C ASP A 457 -7.15 3.84 -5.75
N ASN A 458 -5.89 3.59 -6.08
CA ASN A 458 -4.74 3.69 -5.19
C ASN A 458 -3.80 4.85 -5.54
N ALA A 459 -4.20 5.75 -6.42
CA ALA A 459 -3.47 6.99 -6.66
C ALA A 459 -3.35 7.83 -5.37
N ALA A 460 -2.30 8.61 -5.26
CA ALA A 460 -2.12 9.49 -4.09
C ALA A 460 -3.26 10.51 -3.99
N THR A 461 -3.78 10.66 -2.77
CA THR A 461 -4.84 11.64 -2.47
C THR A 461 -4.33 13.08 -2.56
N GLU A 462 -5.23 14.04 -2.64
CA GLU A 462 -4.90 15.48 -2.67
C GLU A 462 -3.99 15.90 -1.51
N LEU A 463 -4.30 15.45 -0.30
CA LEU A 463 -3.47 15.70 0.89
C LEU A 463 -2.05 15.13 0.74
N GLN A 464 -1.93 13.92 0.21
CA GLN A 464 -0.63 13.30 -0.01
C GLN A 464 0.18 14.05 -1.06
N MET A 465 -0.47 14.48 -2.15
CA MET A 465 0.16 15.31 -3.19
C MET A 465 0.61 16.67 -2.67
N GLU A 466 -0.19 17.33 -1.84
CA GLU A 466 0.18 18.59 -1.18
C GLU A 466 1.42 18.41 -0.29
N ILE A 467 1.46 17.35 0.53
CA ILE A 467 2.59 17.05 1.41
C ILE A 467 3.84 16.73 0.59
N LEU A 468 3.72 15.88 -0.44
CA LEU A 468 4.85 15.55 -1.30
C LEU A 468 5.40 16.78 -2.04
N ALA A 469 4.54 17.65 -2.58
CA ALA A 469 4.95 18.88 -3.24
C ALA A 469 5.79 19.79 -2.32
N LYS A 470 5.45 19.82 -1.02
CA LYS A 470 6.19 20.59 0.00
C LYS A 470 7.48 19.91 0.47
N GLN A 471 7.54 18.59 0.50
CA GLN A 471 8.63 17.85 1.14
C GLN A 471 9.70 17.35 0.15
N LEU A 472 9.34 16.96 -1.06
CA LEU A 472 10.28 16.44 -2.05
C LEU A 472 11.45 17.39 -2.38
N PRO A 473 11.25 18.71 -2.52
CA PRO A 473 12.37 19.63 -2.84
C PRO A 473 13.53 19.59 -1.83
N SER A 474 13.27 19.29 -0.55
CA SER A 474 14.30 19.20 0.49
C SER A 474 14.75 17.78 0.80
N MET A 475 14.27 16.77 0.02
CA MET A 475 14.50 15.37 0.34
C MET A 475 16.00 15.02 0.40
N ASN A 476 16.78 15.41 -0.60
CA ASN A 476 18.20 15.06 -0.66
C ASN A 476 18.99 15.68 0.51
N GLN A 477 18.68 16.91 0.93
CA GLN A 477 19.29 17.50 2.12
C GLN A 477 18.95 16.72 3.37
N ARG A 478 17.69 16.32 3.55
CA ARG A 478 17.26 15.53 4.72
C ARG A 478 17.89 14.13 4.74
N ILE A 479 18.13 13.52 3.59
CA ILE A 479 18.87 12.25 3.48
C ILE A 479 20.30 12.47 3.94
N GLN A 480 20.97 13.51 3.47
CA GLN A 480 22.34 13.82 3.85
C GLN A 480 22.48 14.10 5.35
N ASP A 481 21.59 14.90 5.92
CA ASP A 481 21.58 15.21 7.36
C ASP A 481 21.37 13.93 8.20
N ALA A 482 20.43 13.06 7.77
CA ALA A 482 20.16 11.79 8.43
C ALA A 482 21.35 10.83 8.32
N TYR A 483 22.02 10.76 7.17
CA TYR A 483 23.21 9.94 6.98
C TYR A 483 24.36 10.38 7.91
N VAL A 484 24.64 11.68 7.98
CA VAL A 484 25.70 12.22 8.86
C VAL A 484 25.46 11.81 10.32
N ASN A 485 24.23 11.95 10.81
CA ASN A 485 23.86 11.53 12.16
C ASN A 485 23.99 10.01 12.35
N THR A 486 23.55 9.22 11.37
CA THR A 486 23.63 7.75 11.42
C THR A 486 25.09 7.30 11.42
N ARG A 487 25.95 7.88 10.58
CA ARG A 487 27.38 7.58 10.51
C ARG A 487 28.08 7.90 11.85
N ALA A 488 27.81 9.07 12.43
CA ALA A 488 28.34 9.43 13.73
C ALA A 488 27.94 8.44 14.82
N PHE A 489 26.69 7.97 14.80
CA PHE A 489 26.19 7.00 15.76
C PHE A 489 26.81 5.60 15.54
N VAL A 490 26.96 5.16 14.30
CA VAL A 490 27.66 3.90 13.96
C VAL A 490 29.11 3.94 14.46
N ASN A 491 29.85 5.03 14.23
CA ASN A 491 31.21 5.19 14.71
C ASN A 491 31.28 5.14 16.25
N PHE A 492 30.37 5.82 16.93
CA PHE A 492 30.27 5.76 18.40
C PHE A 492 30.02 4.33 18.91
N ILE A 493 29.16 3.56 18.26
CA ILE A 493 28.93 2.16 18.64
C ILE A 493 30.19 1.32 18.41
N GLN A 494 30.91 1.51 17.30
CA GLN A 494 32.16 0.79 17.00
C GLN A 494 33.24 1.07 18.02
N GLU A 495 33.37 2.33 18.48
CA GLU A 495 34.32 2.73 19.52
C GLU A 495 33.93 2.15 20.90
N THR A 496 32.66 2.15 21.23
CA THR A 496 32.13 1.71 22.55
C THR A 496 32.02 0.19 22.67
N LEU A 497 31.68 -0.47 21.58
CA LEU A 497 31.47 -1.92 21.47
C LEU A 497 32.28 -2.49 20.29
N PRO A 498 33.63 -2.59 20.41
CA PRO A 498 34.50 -2.96 19.30
C PRO A 498 34.25 -4.36 18.71
N THR A 499 33.58 -5.23 19.48
CA THR A 499 33.24 -6.60 19.05
C THR A 499 31.89 -6.70 18.38
N ALA A 500 31.10 -5.61 18.36
CA ALA A 500 29.80 -5.60 17.72
C ALA A 500 29.97 -5.65 16.20
N LYS A 501 29.20 -6.52 15.56
CA LYS A 501 29.13 -6.58 14.11
C LYS A 501 28.05 -5.63 13.61
N ILE A 502 28.45 -4.59 12.92
CA ILE A 502 27.58 -3.56 12.36
C ILE A 502 27.56 -3.72 10.84
N ASN A 503 26.36 -3.78 10.27
CA ASN A 503 26.17 -3.77 8.83
C ASN A 503 25.73 -2.36 8.40
N PHE A 504 26.61 -1.67 7.69
CA PHE A 504 26.40 -0.32 7.19
C PHE A 504 27.26 -0.09 5.94
N VAL A 505 26.92 0.89 5.12
CA VAL A 505 27.68 1.20 3.90
C VAL A 505 29.08 1.72 4.23
N SER A 506 30.06 1.41 3.37
CA SER A 506 31.41 1.98 3.46
C SER A 506 31.43 3.46 3.09
N GLU A 507 32.52 4.15 3.35
CA GLU A 507 32.72 5.56 2.96
C GLU A 507 32.77 5.72 1.43
N GLU A 508 33.35 4.73 0.72
CA GLU A 508 33.41 4.71 -0.74
C GLU A 508 31.99 4.64 -1.35
N LEU A 509 31.15 3.74 -0.85
CA LEU A 509 29.75 3.65 -1.29
C LEU A 509 28.97 4.91 -0.95
N ALA A 510 29.26 5.56 0.18
CA ALA A 510 28.62 6.83 0.53
C ALA A 510 29.02 7.97 -0.43
N GLN A 511 30.27 7.97 -0.93
CA GLN A 511 30.71 8.91 -1.96
C GLN A 511 30.04 8.66 -3.31
N GLU A 512 29.64 7.43 -3.59
CA GLU A 512 28.82 7.07 -4.76
C GLU A 512 27.33 7.41 -4.60
N GLY A 513 26.93 7.98 -3.45
CA GLY A 513 25.55 8.42 -3.17
C GLY A 513 24.73 7.48 -2.31
N PHE A 514 25.25 6.30 -1.92
CA PHE A 514 24.56 5.40 -1.01
C PHE A 514 24.64 5.90 0.43
N THR A 515 23.67 6.71 0.82
CA THR A 515 23.62 7.41 2.11
C THR A 515 22.39 7.00 2.93
N PRO A 516 22.27 5.71 3.31
CA PRO A 516 21.12 5.24 4.10
C PRO A 516 21.14 5.83 5.51
N SER A 517 19.95 5.99 6.10
CA SER A 517 19.78 6.40 7.50
C SER A 517 19.48 5.23 8.43
N VAL A 518 19.78 4.02 7.99
CA VAL A 518 19.57 2.77 8.73
C VAL A 518 20.83 1.94 8.72
N PHE A 519 21.05 1.19 9.77
CA PHE A 519 22.09 0.16 9.89
C PHE A 519 21.50 -1.02 10.67
N SER A 520 22.15 -2.16 10.63
CA SER A 520 21.81 -3.27 11.52
C SER A 520 22.99 -3.64 12.41
N LEU A 521 22.66 -4.12 13.61
CA LEU A 521 23.61 -4.55 14.63
C LEU A 521 23.32 -5.99 14.97
N ASP A 522 24.29 -6.88 14.74
CA ASP A 522 24.21 -8.26 15.18
C ASP A 522 24.47 -8.29 16.68
N LEU A 523 23.45 -8.66 17.47
CA LEU A 523 23.60 -8.81 18.92
C LEU A 523 24.39 -10.09 19.22
N PRO A 524 25.23 -10.10 20.26
CA PRO A 524 25.88 -11.32 20.70
C PRO A 524 24.81 -12.34 21.13
N THR A 525 24.91 -13.56 20.60
CA THR A 525 24.05 -14.70 20.95
C THR A 525 24.42 -15.29 22.31
#